data_396f214f476f4e27c96920dbc4672dc8
#
_entry.id   396f214f476f4e27c96920dbc4672dc8
#
_cell.length_a   1.000
_cell.length_b   1.000
_cell.length_c   1.000
_cell.angle_alpha   90.00
_cell.angle_beta   90.00
_cell.angle_gamma   90.00
#
_symmetry.space_group_name_H-M   'P 1'
#
loop_
_entity.id
_entity.type
_entity.pdbx_description
1 polymer ?
#
loop_
_entity_poly.entity_id
_entity_poly.type
_entity_poly.pdbx_seq_one_letter_code
_entity_poly.pdbx_strand_id
1 'polypeptide(L)'
;MTQRIINRVLSLVCLCCCFQNIMYAQEETGRRAYTLFDNTGKEITYGELIRHLSGYDIVFLGEIHNCPITHWLEFEITRSLYHLHKNKLMLGAEMLESDNQLILDEYMQRKISYDRFEAEARLWDNYSTDYYPV
;
A
#
# COMPACT_ATOMS: atom_id res chain seq x y z
N MET A 1 48.02 17.78 -22.86
CA MET A 1 47.31 16.55 -22.43
C MET A 1 46.30 16.82 -21.33
N THR A 2 46.62 17.64 -20.36
CA THR A 2 45.80 17.98 -19.18
C THR A 2 44.45 18.66 -19.51
N GLN A 3 44.42 19.64 -20.44
CA GLN A 3 43.19 20.39 -20.78
C GLN A 3 42.12 19.53 -21.44
N ARG A 4 42.50 18.52 -22.25
CA ARG A 4 41.56 17.58 -22.87
C ARG A 4 40.89 16.63 -21.85
N ILE A 5 41.62 16.28 -20.80
CA ILE A 5 41.11 15.43 -19.69
C ILE A 5 40.12 16.24 -18.87
N ILE A 6 40.44 17.48 -18.52
CA ILE A 6 39.57 18.39 -17.76
C ILE A 6 38.23 18.60 -18.50
N ASN A 7 38.27 18.88 -19.80
CA ASN A 7 37.06 19.10 -20.60
C ASN A 7 36.21 17.83 -20.71
N ARG A 8 36.80 16.64 -20.78
CA ARG A 8 36.06 15.36 -20.80
C ARG A 8 35.39 15.05 -19.44
N VAL A 9 36.10 15.32 -18.35
CA VAL A 9 35.55 15.15 -17.00
C VAL A 9 34.39 16.13 -16.76
N LEU A 10 34.57 17.41 -17.16
CA LEU A 10 33.52 18.42 -17.04
C LEU A 10 32.27 18.07 -17.88
N SER A 11 32.45 17.54 -19.11
CA SER A 11 31.33 17.03 -19.94
C SER A 11 30.60 15.85 -19.29
N LEU A 12 31.35 14.92 -18.68
CA LEU A 12 30.74 13.75 -18.01
C LEU A 12 29.95 14.16 -16.77
N VAL A 13 30.48 15.07 -15.96
CA VAL A 13 29.80 15.59 -14.77
C VAL A 13 28.52 16.37 -15.16
N CYS A 14 28.60 17.20 -16.22
CA CYS A 14 27.44 17.92 -16.74
C CYS A 14 26.36 16.95 -17.27
N LEU A 15 26.74 15.86 -17.95
CA LEU A 15 25.83 14.83 -18.44
C LEU A 15 25.17 14.08 -17.26
N CYS A 16 25.93 13.72 -16.22
CA CYS A 16 25.35 13.10 -15.01
C CYS A 16 24.36 14.02 -14.29
N CYS A 17 24.67 15.31 -14.16
CA CYS A 17 23.74 16.29 -13.55
C CYS A 17 22.46 16.47 -14.37
N CYS A 18 22.55 16.42 -15.71
CA CYS A 18 21.38 16.47 -16.57
C CYS A 18 20.51 15.21 -16.44
N PHE A 19 21.10 14.02 -16.32
CA PHE A 19 20.36 12.78 -16.09
C PHE A 19 19.68 12.75 -14.73
N GLN A 20 20.28 13.27 -13.67
CA GLN A 20 19.65 13.37 -12.36
C GLN A 20 18.42 14.29 -12.38
N ASN A 21 18.49 15.43 -13.10
CA ASN A 21 17.36 16.33 -13.23
C ASN A 21 16.22 15.74 -14.09
N ILE A 22 16.53 14.89 -15.09
CA ILE A 22 15.50 14.21 -15.88
C ILE A 22 14.76 13.15 -15.05
N MET A 23 15.43 12.48 -14.10
CA MET A 23 14.77 11.52 -13.20
C MET A 23 13.83 12.18 -12.17
N TYR A 24 14.09 13.45 -11.80
CA TYR A 24 13.17 14.21 -10.93
C TYR A 24 12.03 14.92 -11.69
N ALA A 25 12.10 15.03 -13.02
CA ALA A 25 11.11 15.74 -13.84
C ALA A 25 10.03 14.83 -14.44
N GLN A 26 9.98 13.54 -14.11
CA GLN A 26 8.80 12.73 -14.30
C GLN A 26 7.83 12.95 -13.14
N GLU A 27 7.40 14.19 -12.93
CA GLU A 27 6.09 14.43 -12.32
C GLU A 27 5.07 13.76 -13.24
N GLU A 28 4.41 12.76 -12.71
CA GLU A 28 3.30 12.08 -13.36
C GLU A 28 2.26 13.12 -13.79
N THR A 29 2.30 13.54 -15.04
CA THR A 29 1.17 14.20 -15.71
C THR A 29 0.04 13.20 -15.97
N GLY A 30 0.10 12.02 -15.36
CA GLY A 30 -0.93 11.01 -15.36
C GLY A 30 -2.16 11.47 -14.58
N ARG A 31 -3.34 11.06 -15.04
CA ARG A 31 -4.58 11.26 -14.28
C ARG A 31 -4.46 10.50 -12.98
N ARG A 32 -4.39 11.22 -11.85
CA ARG A 32 -4.34 10.61 -10.52
C ARG A 32 -5.66 9.93 -10.22
N ALA A 33 -5.62 8.68 -9.77
CA ALA A 33 -6.82 7.97 -9.34
C ALA A 33 -7.31 8.45 -7.95
N TYR A 34 -6.41 9.04 -7.15
CA TYR A 34 -6.70 9.56 -5.81
C TYR A 34 -5.73 10.69 -5.45
N THR A 35 -6.07 11.43 -4.41
CA THR A 35 -5.20 12.42 -3.75
C THR A 35 -5.34 12.23 -2.24
N LEU A 36 -4.21 12.25 -1.53
CA LEU A 36 -4.17 12.11 -0.07
C LEU A 36 -4.03 13.47 0.59
N PHE A 37 -4.77 13.67 1.66
CA PHE A 37 -4.69 14.88 2.48
C PHE A 37 -4.49 14.49 3.95
N ASP A 38 -3.75 15.30 4.68
CA ASP A 38 -3.69 15.20 6.13
C ASP A 38 -4.92 15.86 6.79
N ASN A 39 -4.99 15.80 8.11
CA ASN A 39 -6.10 16.37 8.90
C ASN A 39 -6.19 17.92 8.85
N THR A 40 -5.22 18.60 8.25
CA THR A 40 -5.23 20.04 8.02
C THR A 40 -5.70 20.40 6.61
N GLY A 41 -5.91 19.40 5.74
CA GLY A 41 -6.25 19.57 4.33
C GLY A 41 -5.04 19.83 3.43
N LYS A 42 -3.82 19.59 3.92
CA LYS A 42 -2.60 19.66 3.11
C LYS A 42 -2.42 18.36 2.33
N GLU A 43 -2.15 18.46 1.03
CA GLU A 43 -1.81 17.30 0.21
C GLU A 43 -0.51 16.65 0.71
N ILE A 44 -0.54 15.31 0.85
CA ILE A 44 0.60 14.49 1.27
C ILE A 44 0.85 13.38 0.28
N THR A 45 2.07 12.88 0.27
CA THR A 45 2.46 11.72 -0.53
C THR A 45 2.09 10.42 0.16
N TYR A 46 1.99 9.32 -0.62
CA TYR A 46 1.79 7.97 -0.06
C TYR A 46 2.90 7.58 0.95
N GLY A 47 4.15 7.92 0.65
CA GLY A 47 5.27 7.67 1.57
C GLY A 47 5.17 8.44 2.89
N GLU A 48 4.63 9.66 2.87
CA GLU A 48 4.34 10.42 4.10
C GLU A 48 3.21 9.76 4.89
N LEU A 49 2.14 9.30 4.23
CA LEU A 49 1.06 8.55 4.86
C LEU A 49 1.61 7.33 5.60
N ILE A 50 2.35 6.45 4.91
CA ILE A 50 2.88 5.21 5.52
C ILE A 50 3.80 5.52 6.70
N ARG A 51 4.65 6.55 6.59
CA ARG A 51 5.52 6.97 7.69
C ARG A 51 4.70 7.43 8.91
N HIS A 52 3.61 8.16 8.69
CA HIS A 52 2.71 8.58 9.77
C HIS A 52 2.02 7.36 10.39
N LEU A 53 1.42 6.50 9.59
CA LEU A 53 0.68 5.33 10.07
C LEU A 53 1.57 4.36 10.84
N SER A 54 2.81 4.17 10.42
CA SER A 54 3.77 3.27 11.07
C SER A 54 4.17 3.69 12.49
N GLY A 55 3.86 4.90 12.90
CA GLY A 55 4.12 5.43 14.25
C GLY A 55 2.98 5.19 15.24
N TYR A 56 1.85 4.60 14.83
CA TYR A 56 0.70 4.35 15.69
C TYR A 56 0.59 2.85 16.04
N ASP A 57 0.12 2.57 17.26
CA ASP A 57 -0.15 1.21 17.71
C ASP A 57 -1.43 0.63 17.09
N ILE A 58 -2.40 1.49 16.74
CA ILE A 58 -3.68 1.12 16.12
C ILE A 58 -3.96 2.10 14.98
N VAL A 59 -4.31 1.53 13.82
CA VAL A 59 -4.74 2.26 12.62
C VAL A 59 -6.12 1.76 12.22
N PHE A 60 -7.08 2.67 12.06
CA PHE A 60 -8.38 2.36 11.49
C PHE A 60 -8.42 2.85 10.05
N LEU A 61 -8.74 1.95 9.14
CA LEU A 61 -9.03 2.28 7.75
C LEU A 61 -10.54 2.30 7.58
N GLY A 62 -11.10 3.46 7.25
CA GLY A 62 -12.50 3.61 6.92
C GLY A 62 -12.67 3.66 5.40
N GLU A 63 -13.75 3.08 4.90
CA GLU A 63 -13.97 2.94 3.47
C GLU A 63 -15.35 3.41 3.00
N ILE A 64 -15.46 3.59 1.70
CA ILE A 64 -16.73 3.61 0.97
C ILE A 64 -16.86 2.24 0.33
N HIS A 65 -17.77 1.40 0.82
CA HIS A 65 -17.89 -0.02 0.46
C HIS A 65 -17.94 -0.36 -1.04
N ASN A 66 -18.37 0.57 -1.87
CA ASN A 66 -18.45 0.37 -3.33
C ASN A 66 -17.35 1.13 -4.11
N CYS A 67 -16.24 1.47 -3.45
CA CYS A 67 -15.16 2.23 -4.07
C CYS A 67 -13.91 1.34 -4.28
N PRO A 68 -13.64 0.86 -5.52
CA PRO A 68 -12.48 0.02 -5.79
C PRO A 68 -11.13 0.68 -5.47
N ILE A 69 -11.07 2.01 -5.53
CA ILE A 69 -9.85 2.75 -5.18
C ILE A 69 -9.57 2.66 -3.67
N THR A 70 -10.62 2.68 -2.84
CA THR A 70 -10.48 2.54 -1.38
C THR A 70 -9.97 1.14 -1.04
N HIS A 71 -10.57 0.07 -1.56
CA HIS A 71 -10.13 -1.31 -1.34
C HIS A 71 -8.69 -1.53 -1.81
N TRP A 72 -8.33 -0.98 -2.98
CA TRP A 72 -6.95 -1.04 -3.45
C TRP A 72 -5.98 -0.30 -2.51
N LEU A 73 -6.36 0.87 -1.98
CA LEU A 73 -5.54 1.61 -1.02
C LEU A 73 -5.40 0.86 0.31
N GLU A 74 -6.44 0.22 0.80
CA GLU A 74 -6.40 -0.63 2.00
C GLU A 74 -5.39 -1.77 1.85
N PHE A 75 -5.44 -2.46 0.70
CA PHE A 75 -4.46 -3.49 0.36
C PHE A 75 -3.03 -2.94 0.33
N GLU A 76 -2.79 -1.83 -0.36
CA GLU A 76 -1.46 -1.23 -0.49
C GLU A 76 -0.92 -0.73 0.87
N ILE A 77 -1.77 -0.11 1.70
CA ILE A 77 -1.41 0.34 3.05
C ILE A 77 -1.07 -0.86 3.93
N THR A 78 -1.93 -1.87 3.96
CA THR A 78 -1.73 -3.12 4.71
C THR A 78 -0.42 -3.78 4.32
N ARG A 79 -0.17 -3.93 3.01
CA ARG A 79 1.07 -4.48 2.48
C ARG A 79 2.30 -3.69 2.90
N SER A 80 2.22 -2.35 2.84
CA SER A 80 3.33 -1.47 3.22
C SER A 80 3.62 -1.56 4.72
N LEU A 81 2.59 -1.56 5.57
CA LEU A 81 2.74 -1.74 7.02
C LEU A 81 3.27 -3.13 7.36
N TYR A 82 2.83 -4.17 6.65
CA TYR A 82 3.38 -5.52 6.82
C TYR A 82 4.87 -5.57 6.47
N HIS A 83 5.31 -4.91 5.41
CA HIS A 83 6.74 -4.84 5.08
C HIS A 83 7.58 -4.20 6.19
N LEU A 84 7.02 -3.24 6.93
CA LEU A 84 7.69 -2.58 8.04
C LEU A 84 7.65 -3.41 9.33
N HIS A 85 6.49 -3.95 9.70
CA HIS A 85 6.24 -4.55 11.01
C HIS A 85 6.26 -6.08 11.00
N LYS A 86 6.11 -6.72 9.82
CA LYS A 86 6.12 -8.18 9.66
C LYS A 86 5.09 -8.86 10.55
N ASN A 87 5.51 -9.88 11.32
CA ASN A 87 4.68 -10.66 12.23
C ASN A 87 4.19 -9.89 13.49
N LYS A 88 4.51 -8.61 13.59
CA LYS A 88 3.95 -7.74 14.64
C LYS A 88 2.68 -7.03 14.20
N LEU A 89 2.34 -7.07 12.90
CA LEU A 89 1.09 -6.53 12.40
C LEU A 89 -0.03 -7.53 12.67
N MET A 90 -1.13 -7.04 13.23
CA MET A 90 -2.37 -7.78 13.38
C MET A 90 -3.44 -7.05 12.57
N LEU A 91 -4.22 -7.80 11.81
CA LEU A 91 -5.33 -7.27 11.04
C LEU A 91 -6.65 -7.59 11.75
N GLY A 92 -7.56 -6.61 11.75
CA GLY A 92 -8.96 -6.79 12.09
C GLY A 92 -9.80 -6.45 10.86
N ALA A 93 -10.79 -7.27 10.56
CA ALA A 93 -11.60 -7.13 9.37
C ALA A 93 -13.10 -7.14 9.74
N GLU A 94 -13.83 -6.08 9.39
CA GLU A 94 -15.25 -5.93 9.72
C GLU A 94 -16.10 -7.02 9.07
N MET A 95 -15.74 -7.47 7.86
CA MET A 95 -16.45 -8.50 7.11
C MET A 95 -16.39 -9.90 7.77
N LEU A 96 -15.55 -10.07 8.79
CA LEU A 96 -15.43 -11.31 9.57
C LEU A 96 -15.96 -11.08 10.98
N GLU A 97 -17.14 -11.60 11.27
CA GLU A 97 -17.73 -11.52 12.60
C GLU A 97 -16.93 -12.36 13.62
N SER A 98 -17.02 -12.02 14.90
CA SER A 98 -16.20 -12.66 15.95
C SER A 98 -16.43 -14.18 16.08
N ASP A 99 -17.59 -14.70 15.73
CA ASP A 99 -17.88 -16.13 15.72
C ASP A 99 -17.28 -16.86 14.50
N ASN A 100 -16.81 -16.13 13.49
CA ASN A 100 -16.05 -16.68 12.37
C ASN A 100 -14.57 -16.94 12.70
N GLN A 101 -14.08 -16.53 13.89
CA GLN A 101 -12.68 -16.66 14.23
C GLN A 101 -12.16 -18.11 14.13
N LEU A 102 -12.96 -19.08 14.57
CA LEU A 102 -12.57 -20.49 14.52
C LEU A 102 -12.37 -20.98 13.09
N ILE A 103 -13.33 -20.69 12.21
CA ILE A 103 -13.25 -21.11 10.80
C ILE A 103 -12.14 -20.40 10.05
N LEU A 104 -11.88 -19.13 10.39
CA LEU A 104 -10.76 -18.35 9.88
C LEU A 104 -9.41 -18.97 10.32
N ASP A 105 -9.28 -19.33 11.59
CA ASP A 105 -8.08 -19.96 12.11
C ASP A 105 -7.79 -21.31 11.43
N GLU A 106 -8.83 -22.11 11.19
CA GLU A 106 -8.71 -23.38 10.46
C GLU A 106 -8.26 -23.17 9.01
N TYR A 107 -8.80 -22.15 8.35
CA TYR A 107 -8.41 -21.78 7.00
C TYR A 107 -6.95 -21.28 6.96
N MET A 108 -6.57 -20.35 7.83
CA MET A 108 -5.20 -19.81 7.90
C MET A 108 -4.17 -20.90 8.22
N GLN A 109 -4.56 -21.90 9.01
CA GLN A 109 -3.74 -23.08 9.31
C GLN A 109 -3.79 -24.16 8.21
N ARG A 110 -4.47 -23.91 7.09
CA ARG A 110 -4.63 -24.84 5.95
C ARG A 110 -5.29 -26.17 6.32
N LYS A 111 -6.13 -26.17 7.36
CA LYS A 111 -6.90 -27.36 7.78
C LYS A 111 -8.15 -27.55 6.94
N ILE A 112 -8.67 -26.49 6.34
CA ILE A 112 -9.81 -26.49 5.44
C ILE A 112 -9.47 -25.78 4.13
N SER A 113 -10.24 -26.09 3.06
CA SER A 113 -10.12 -25.40 1.79
C SER A 113 -10.79 -24.01 1.82
N TYR A 114 -10.50 -23.18 0.82
CA TYR A 114 -11.18 -21.89 0.62
C TYR A 114 -12.69 -22.10 0.42
N ASP A 115 -13.11 -23.06 -0.41
CA ASP A 115 -14.53 -23.34 -0.67
C ASP A 115 -15.31 -23.63 0.61
N ARG A 116 -14.68 -24.38 1.54
CA ARG A 116 -15.28 -24.68 2.83
C ARG A 116 -15.32 -23.44 3.73
N PHE A 117 -14.24 -22.67 3.77
CA PHE A 117 -14.22 -21.39 4.49
C PHE A 117 -15.31 -20.45 3.99
N GLU A 118 -15.41 -20.24 2.66
CA GLU A 118 -16.41 -19.39 2.03
C GLU A 118 -17.85 -19.84 2.36
N ALA A 119 -18.09 -21.16 2.34
CA ALA A 119 -19.42 -21.71 2.62
C ALA A 119 -19.85 -21.53 4.10
N GLU A 120 -18.93 -21.52 5.04
CA GLU A 120 -19.23 -21.51 6.49
C GLU A 120 -19.05 -20.13 7.14
N ALA A 121 -18.23 -19.23 6.56
CA ALA A 121 -17.84 -17.96 7.19
C ALA A 121 -18.87 -16.82 7.00
N ARG A 122 -20.00 -17.03 6.32
CA ARG A 122 -21.01 -15.99 6.07
C ARG A 122 -20.41 -14.66 5.58
N LEU A 123 -19.54 -14.77 4.60
CA LEU A 123 -18.83 -13.64 4.02
C LEU A 123 -19.80 -12.68 3.31
N TRP A 124 -19.41 -11.44 3.19
CA TRP A 124 -20.12 -10.46 2.38
C TRP A 124 -20.10 -10.85 0.90
N ASP A 125 -21.13 -10.48 0.14
CA ASP A 125 -21.28 -10.87 -1.27
C ASP A 125 -20.10 -10.47 -2.15
N ASN A 126 -19.42 -9.37 -1.82
CA ASN A 126 -18.26 -8.85 -2.54
C ASN A 126 -16.91 -9.26 -1.90
N TYR A 127 -16.91 -10.16 -0.93
CA TYR A 127 -15.68 -10.54 -0.23
C TYR A 127 -14.59 -11.05 -1.17
N SER A 128 -14.94 -11.95 -2.08
CA SER A 128 -13.97 -12.58 -2.98
C SER A 128 -13.37 -11.62 -4.02
N THR A 129 -14.07 -10.53 -4.34
CA THR A 129 -13.63 -9.54 -5.33
C THR A 129 -12.87 -8.38 -4.70
N ASP A 130 -13.28 -7.94 -3.51
CA ASP A 130 -12.84 -6.68 -2.94
C ASP A 130 -11.92 -6.87 -1.74
N TYR A 131 -12.17 -7.87 -0.89
CA TYR A 131 -11.46 -8.04 0.39
C TYR A 131 -10.51 -9.23 0.44
N TYR A 132 -10.78 -10.29 -0.31
CA TYR A 132 -9.92 -11.49 -0.28
C TYR A 132 -8.45 -11.23 -0.60
N PRO A 133 -8.06 -10.28 -1.46
CA PRO A 133 -6.66 -9.96 -1.73
C PRO A 133 -5.91 -9.28 -0.56
N VAL A 134 -6.60 -8.71 0.43
CA VAL A 134 -6.00 -8.07 1.60
C VAL A 134 -5.53 -9.10 2.60
#